data_c470f30178f774001bd12d45b55f8d75
#
_entry.id   c470f30178f774001bd12d45b55f8d75
#
_cell.length_a   1.000
_cell.length_b   1.000
_cell.length_c   1.000
_cell.angle_alpha   90.00
_cell.angle_beta   90.00
_cell.angle_gamma   90.00
#
_symmetry.space_group_name_H-M   'P 1'
#
loop_
_entity.id
_entity.type
_entity.pdbx_description
1 polymer ?
#
loop_
_entity_poly.entity_id
_entity_poly.type
_entity_poly.pdbx_seq_one_letter_code
_entity_poly.pdbx_strand_id
1 'polypeptide(L)'
;MMKKIILSAVVMLASVASYAQHAVGTVSLKPLVGISVANLTDLNADAKVGLSAGAELEYQAGEIFSITAGAIYNMQGAKWSGTTTTLPGIGTITTGDNKVNLSYINVPVLANVYVVPGLAVKLGVQPGFCVDKDGTDAKGVDLSIPVGLSYEYKNVVLDGRYNFGVTKAFDTGDAKNSVFQITLGYKFDL
;
A
#
# COMPACT_ATOMS: atom_id res chain seq x y z
N MET A 1 28.98 -14.62 -3.06
CA MET A 1 28.91 -13.79 -1.82
C MET A 1 27.48 -13.45 -1.43
N MET A 2 26.62 -12.90 -2.28
CA MET A 2 25.23 -12.50 -1.97
C MET A 2 24.38 -13.61 -1.36
N LYS A 3 24.43 -14.86 -1.86
CA LYS A 3 23.65 -15.98 -1.32
C LYS A 3 23.96 -16.29 0.16
N LYS A 4 25.22 -16.13 0.58
CA LYS A 4 25.64 -16.36 1.99
C LYS A 4 25.19 -15.22 2.90
N ILE A 5 25.16 -13.97 2.39
CA ILE A 5 24.67 -12.79 3.12
C ILE A 5 23.15 -12.88 3.31
N ILE A 6 22.43 -13.28 2.28
CA ILE A 6 20.98 -13.51 2.35
C ILE A 6 20.66 -14.63 3.35
N LEU A 7 21.39 -15.73 3.29
CA LEU A 7 21.20 -16.86 4.21
C LEU A 7 21.50 -16.47 5.67
N SER A 8 22.60 -15.72 5.91
CA SER A 8 22.90 -15.24 7.26
C SER A 8 21.90 -14.22 7.79
N ALA A 9 21.36 -13.35 6.92
CA ALA A 9 20.29 -12.41 7.28
C ALA A 9 19.00 -13.17 7.64
N VAL A 10 18.63 -14.20 6.88
CA VAL A 10 17.46 -15.05 7.16
C VAL A 10 17.65 -15.81 8.48
N VAL A 11 18.84 -16.35 8.75
CA VAL A 11 19.13 -17.06 10.01
C VAL A 11 19.13 -16.10 11.20
N MET A 12 19.68 -14.88 11.06
CA MET A 12 19.60 -13.85 12.10
C MET A 12 18.15 -13.39 12.36
N LEU A 13 17.34 -13.22 11.32
CA LEU A 13 15.92 -12.92 11.46
C LEU A 13 15.16 -14.05 12.18
N ALA A 14 15.46 -15.31 11.87
CA ALA A 14 14.84 -16.46 12.52
C ALA A 14 15.19 -16.61 14.01
N SER A 15 16.42 -16.23 14.42
CA SER A 15 16.86 -16.36 15.83
C SER A 15 16.28 -15.29 16.77
N VAL A 16 15.84 -14.15 16.24
CA VAL A 16 15.23 -13.07 17.05
C VAL A 16 13.72 -13.24 17.18
N ALA A 17 13.15 -14.16 16.46
CA ALA A 17 11.73 -14.27 16.15
C ALA A 17 10.89 -15.02 17.20
N SER A 18 11.47 -15.50 18.31
CA SER A 18 10.71 -16.21 19.37
C SER A 18 9.67 -15.35 20.12
N TYR A 19 9.56 -14.06 19.81
CA TYR A 19 8.70 -13.12 20.54
C TYR A 19 7.63 -12.42 19.69
N ALA A 20 7.50 -12.76 18.42
CA ALA A 20 6.69 -11.97 17.48
C ALA A 20 5.38 -12.66 17.05
N GLN A 21 4.96 -13.71 17.73
CA GLN A 21 3.65 -14.32 17.47
C GLN A 21 2.75 -14.12 18.67
N HIS A 22 1.58 -13.52 18.41
CA HIS A 22 0.53 -13.39 19.42
C HIS A 22 -0.15 -14.74 19.67
N ALA A 23 -0.67 -14.94 20.88
CA ALA A 23 -1.42 -16.16 21.20
C ALA A 23 -2.65 -16.29 20.29
N VAL A 24 -3.01 -17.53 19.93
CA VAL A 24 -4.23 -17.79 19.16
C VAL A 24 -5.44 -17.25 19.91
N GLY A 25 -6.29 -16.51 19.20
CA GLY A 25 -7.44 -15.82 19.78
C GLY A 25 -7.18 -14.36 20.17
N THR A 26 -5.94 -13.89 20.13
CA THR A 26 -5.63 -12.48 20.41
C THR A 26 -6.20 -11.58 19.31
N VAL A 27 -6.78 -10.47 19.74
CA VAL A 27 -7.14 -9.34 18.89
C VAL A 27 -6.14 -8.22 19.16
N SER A 28 -5.55 -7.67 18.11
CA SER A 28 -4.61 -6.55 18.23
C SER A 28 -5.09 -5.36 17.39
N LEU A 29 -4.92 -4.16 17.92
CA LEU A 29 -5.11 -2.90 17.19
C LEU A 29 -3.75 -2.38 16.71
N LYS A 30 -3.65 -2.04 15.44
CA LYS A 30 -2.43 -1.53 14.84
C LYS A 30 -2.67 -0.18 14.15
N PRO A 31 -2.53 0.97 14.84
CA PRO A 31 -2.34 2.25 14.18
C PRO A 31 -1.09 2.20 13.31
N LEU A 32 -1.17 2.83 12.14
CA LEU A 32 -0.10 2.83 11.15
C LEU A 32 -0.01 4.16 10.40
N VAL A 33 1.20 4.48 9.97
CA VAL A 33 1.51 5.62 9.11
C VAL A 33 2.58 5.21 8.10
N GLY A 34 2.55 5.81 6.92
CA GLY A 34 3.54 5.50 5.90
C GLY A 34 3.36 6.31 4.63
N ILE A 35 3.95 5.81 3.59
CA ILE A 35 3.91 6.41 2.26
C ILE A 35 3.30 5.44 1.25
N SER A 36 2.63 6.00 0.26
CA SER A 36 2.16 5.29 -0.92
C SER A 36 2.76 5.90 -2.17
N VAL A 37 3.12 5.05 -3.12
CA VAL A 37 3.54 5.45 -4.46
C VAL A 37 2.47 4.94 -5.41
N ALA A 38 1.62 5.83 -5.86
CA ALA A 38 0.51 5.52 -6.76
C ALA A 38 0.90 5.81 -8.21
N ASN A 39 0.51 4.92 -9.10
CA ASN A 39 0.59 5.11 -10.54
C ASN A 39 -0.72 4.63 -11.19
N LEU A 40 -1.07 5.24 -12.31
CA LEU A 40 -2.16 4.79 -13.16
C LEU A 40 -1.57 3.94 -14.29
N THR A 41 -1.96 2.68 -14.37
CA THR A 41 -1.57 1.82 -15.49
C THR A 41 -2.17 2.36 -16.79
N ASP A 42 -1.46 2.15 -17.90
CA ASP A 42 -1.88 2.55 -19.25
C ASP A 42 -1.97 4.08 -19.52
N LEU A 43 -1.50 4.90 -18.59
CA LEU A 43 -1.31 6.33 -18.77
C LEU A 43 0.17 6.67 -18.64
N ASN A 44 0.70 7.50 -19.58
CA ASN A 44 2.05 8.07 -19.48
C ASN A 44 2.08 9.16 -18.39
N ALA A 45 1.81 8.75 -17.14
CA ALA A 45 1.81 9.62 -16.00
C ALA A 45 2.95 9.23 -15.05
N ASP A 46 3.55 10.21 -14.40
CA ASP A 46 4.56 9.97 -13.37
C ASP A 46 3.92 9.47 -12.08
N ALA A 47 4.61 8.57 -11.39
CA ALA A 47 4.18 8.07 -10.11
C ALA A 47 4.09 9.20 -9.07
N LYS A 48 3.01 9.21 -8.30
CA LYS A 48 2.79 10.17 -7.23
C LYS A 48 3.04 9.55 -5.87
N VAL A 49 3.89 10.20 -5.09
CA VAL A 49 4.09 9.85 -3.68
C VAL A 49 3.03 10.54 -2.84
N GLY A 50 2.33 9.75 -2.02
CA GLY A 50 1.30 10.21 -1.09
C GLY A 50 1.53 9.70 0.32
N LEU A 51 0.75 10.23 1.25
CA LEU A 51 0.73 9.80 2.65
C LEU A 51 -0.32 8.70 2.85
N SER A 52 -0.01 7.73 3.71
CA SER A 52 -0.93 6.69 4.17
C SER A 52 -1.01 6.73 5.69
N ALA A 53 -2.20 6.78 6.25
CA ALA A 53 -2.40 6.74 7.69
C ALA A 53 -3.73 6.05 8.02
N GLY A 54 -3.74 5.26 9.09
CA GLY A 54 -4.96 4.54 9.47
C GLY A 54 -4.76 3.59 10.64
N ALA A 55 -5.66 2.64 10.76
CA ALA A 55 -5.59 1.58 11.76
C ALA A 55 -6.12 0.27 11.19
N GLU A 56 -5.54 -0.82 11.65
CA GLU A 56 -5.95 -2.19 11.34
C GLU A 56 -6.19 -2.96 12.63
N LEU A 57 -7.24 -3.77 12.65
CA LEU A 57 -7.48 -4.81 13.65
C LEU A 57 -6.99 -6.12 13.08
N GLU A 58 -6.25 -6.88 13.87
CA GLU A 58 -5.75 -8.20 13.50
C GLU A 58 -6.22 -9.22 14.52
N TYR A 59 -6.81 -10.30 14.03
CA TYR A 59 -7.23 -11.45 14.83
C TYR A 59 -6.33 -12.65 14.54
N GLN A 60 -5.63 -13.15 15.55
CA GLN A 60 -4.78 -14.33 15.43
C GLN A 60 -5.66 -15.60 15.45
N ALA A 61 -6.00 -16.10 14.26
CA ALA A 61 -6.92 -17.22 14.10
C ALA A 61 -6.25 -18.59 14.26
N GLY A 62 -4.95 -18.65 14.15
CA GLY A 62 -4.14 -19.87 14.30
C GLY A 62 -2.68 -19.53 14.58
N GLU A 63 -1.85 -20.52 14.84
CA GLU A 63 -0.42 -20.30 15.16
C GLU A 63 0.33 -19.56 14.07
N ILE A 64 0.01 -19.84 12.80
CA ILE A 64 0.67 -19.25 11.65
C ILE A 64 -0.27 -18.40 10.78
N PHE A 65 -1.49 -18.14 11.24
CA PHE A 65 -2.51 -17.49 10.42
C PHE A 65 -3.26 -16.42 11.21
N SER A 66 -3.37 -15.24 10.63
CA SER A 66 -4.22 -14.18 11.16
C SER A 66 -5.06 -13.52 10.05
N ILE A 67 -6.11 -12.85 10.45
CA ILE A 67 -6.98 -12.05 9.59
C ILE A 67 -6.88 -10.60 10.05
N THR A 68 -6.68 -9.70 9.09
CA THR A 68 -6.62 -8.26 9.34
C THR A 68 -7.76 -7.56 8.63
N ALA A 69 -8.42 -6.62 9.30
CA ALA A 69 -9.35 -5.69 8.69
C ALA A 69 -9.07 -4.27 9.21
N GLY A 70 -9.22 -3.25 8.36
CA GLY A 70 -8.87 -1.91 8.79
C GLY A 70 -9.47 -0.80 7.94
N ALA A 71 -9.10 0.43 8.28
CA ALA A 71 -9.39 1.62 7.51
C ALA A 71 -8.12 2.47 7.37
N ILE A 72 -7.74 2.76 6.14
CA ILE A 72 -6.51 3.49 5.81
C ILE A 72 -6.87 4.64 4.87
N TYR A 73 -6.57 5.84 5.29
CA TYR A 73 -6.59 7.01 4.43
C TYR A 73 -5.32 7.04 3.59
N ASN A 74 -5.46 7.12 2.27
CA ASN A 74 -4.36 7.18 1.31
C ASN A 74 -4.53 8.37 0.39
N MET A 75 -3.50 9.20 0.32
CA MET A 75 -3.37 10.18 -0.74
C MET A 75 -2.78 9.50 -1.97
N GLN A 76 -3.50 9.55 -3.08
CA GLN A 76 -3.15 8.93 -4.36
C GLN A 76 -3.23 9.97 -5.48
N GLY A 77 -3.07 9.53 -6.71
CA GLY A 77 -3.21 10.36 -7.90
C GLY A 77 -2.08 10.16 -8.89
N ALA A 78 -1.98 11.09 -9.81
CA ALA A 78 -0.97 11.08 -10.86
C ALA A 78 -0.44 12.49 -11.12
N LYS A 79 0.77 12.56 -11.68
CA LYS A 79 1.36 13.79 -12.19
C LYS A 79 1.62 13.62 -13.66
N TRP A 80 1.38 14.68 -14.42
CA TRP A 80 1.82 14.79 -15.80
C TRP A 80 2.81 15.93 -15.86
N SER A 81 4.05 15.63 -16.20
CA SER A 81 5.07 16.65 -16.44
C SER A 81 4.72 17.43 -17.71
N GLY A 82 4.74 18.76 -17.63
CA GLY A 82 4.48 19.62 -18.77
C GLY A 82 5.52 19.41 -19.87
N THR A 83 5.08 19.40 -21.11
CA THR A 83 5.97 19.30 -22.27
C THR A 83 6.33 20.69 -22.76
N THR A 84 7.62 20.95 -22.84
CA THR A 84 8.14 22.20 -23.49
C THR A 84 8.49 21.89 -24.93
N THR A 85 7.75 22.45 -25.87
CA THR A 85 8.01 22.32 -27.28
C THR A 85 8.53 23.69 -27.82
N THR A 86 9.76 23.71 -28.30
CA THR A 86 10.33 24.89 -28.98
C THR A 86 10.10 24.77 -30.47
N LEU A 87 9.27 25.63 -31.01
CA LEU A 87 9.04 25.74 -32.45
C LEU A 87 9.96 26.79 -33.04
N PRO A 88 10.82 26.42 -34.01
CA PRO A 88 11.70 27.39 -34.65
C PRO A 88 10.89 28.53 -35.29
N GLY A 89 11.17 29.78 -34.87
CA GLY A 89 10.51 30.98 -35.40
C GLY A 89 9.19 31.38 -34.72
N ILE A 90 8.63 30.57 -33.81
CA ILE A 90 7.35 30.85 -33.13
C ILE A 90 7.56 31.05 -31.64
N GLY A 91 8.60 30.43 -31.07
CA GLY A 91 8.89 30.51 -29.64
C GLY A 91 8.68 29.18 -28.90
N THR A 92 8.82 29.22 -27.60
CA THR A 92 8.68 28.05 -26.70
C THR A 92 7.28 28.02 -26.10
N ILE A 93 6.54 26.95 -26.34
CA ILE A 93 5.25 26.67 -25.71
C ILE A 93 5.50 25.67 -24.58
N THR A 94 5.26 26.08 -23.36
CA THR A 94 5.30 25.18 -22.19
C THR A 94 3.87 24.89 -21.75
N THR A 95 3.48 23.61 -21.81
CA THR A 95 2.25 23.15 -21.17
C THR A 95 2.57 22.94 -19.69
N GLY A 96 1.80 23.57 -18.81
CA GLY A 96 2.04 23.48 -17.37
C GLY A 96 1.90 22.05 -16.81
N ASP A 97 2.56 21.81 -15.71
CA ASP A 97 2.41 20.55 -14.95
C ASP A 97 0.97 20.40 -14.45
N ASN A 98 0.34 19.30 -14.78
CA ASN A 98 -0.97 18.93 -14.26
C ASN A 98 -0.81 17.87 -13.17
N LYS A 99 -1.48 18.08 -12.05
CA LYS A 99 -1.53 17.14 -10.91
C LYS A 99 -2.97 16.83 -10.61
N VAL A 100 -3.29 15.56 -10.47
CA VAL A 100 -4.57 15.10 -9.95
C VAL A 100 -4.33 14.53 -8.56
N ASN A 101 -5.05 15.06 -7.59
CA ASN A 101 -5.02 14.59 -6.22
C ASN A 101 -6.30 13.79 -5.96
N LEU A 102 -6.14 12.53 -5.62
CA LEU A 102 -7.25 11.67 -5.23
C LEU A 102 -6.99 11.19 -3.81
N SER A 103 -7.99 11.29 -2.97
CA SER A 103 -7.92 10.76 -1.61
C SER A 103 -8.91 9.63 -1.44
N TYR A 104 -8.43 8.51 -0.90
CA TYR A 104 -9.22 7.31 -0.69
C TYR A 104 -9.21 6.90 0.78
N ILE A 105 -10.36 6.42 1.24
CA ILE A 105 -10.44 5.58 2.44
C ILE A 105 -10.50 4.14 1.95
N ASN A 106 -9.43 3.40 2.19
CA ASN A 106 -9.31 1.99 1.83
C ASN A 106 -9.64 1.12 3.03
N VAL A 107 -10.39 0.05 2.78
CA VAL A 107 -10.78 -0.92 3.81
C VAL A 107 -10.16 -2.27 3.46
N PRO A 108 -8.87 -2.51 3.81
CA PRO A 108 -8.23 -3.79 3.57
C PRO A 108 -8.85 -4.88 4.43
N VAL A 109 -9.07 -6.04 3.83
CA VAL A 109 -9.35 -7.32 4.50
C VAL A 109 -8.31 -8.31 4.02
N LEU A 110 -7.39 -8.72 4.90
CA LEU A 110 -6.20 -9.48 4.57
C LEU A 110 -6.13 -10.77 5.35
N ALA A 111 -5.72 -11.84 4.68
CA ALA A 111 -5.18 -13.03 5.29
C ALA A 111 -3.67 -12.90 5.40
N ASN A 112 -3.12 -13.17 6.57
CA ASN A 112 -1.69 -13.13 6.85
C ASN A 112 -1.23 -14.55 7.19
N VAL A 113 -0.18 -15.01 6.53
CA VAL A 113 0.45 -16.29 6.80
C VAL A 113 1.88 -16.04 7.28
N TYR A 114 2.16 -16.38 8.51
CA TYR A 114 3.49 -16.25 9.11
C TYR A 114 4.38 -17.39 8.62
N VAL A 115 5.35 -17.06 7.79
CA VAL A 115 6.30 -18.04 7.20
C VAL A 115 7.49 -18.32 8.11
N VAL A 116 7.86 -17.34 8.92
CA VAL A 116 8.74 -17.45 10.08
C VAL A 116 8.20 -16.50 11.14
N PRO A 117 8.58 -16.66 12.42
CA PRO A 117 8.14 -15.74 13.46
C PRO A 117 8.41 -14.29 13.10
N GLY A 118 7.38 -13.46 13.18
CA GLY A 118 7.40 -12.05 12.83
C GLY A 118 7.29 -11.71 11.34
N LEU A 119 7.55 -12.63 10.41
CA LEU A 119 7.45 -12.37 8.97
C LEU A 119 6.18 -13.00 8.41
N ALA A 120 5.26 -12.19 7.96
CA ALA A 120 4.01 -12.63 7.34
C ALA A 120 3.94 -12.25 5.86
N VAL A 121 3.43 -13.17 5.06
CA VAL A 121 2.94 -12.91 3.70
C VAL A 121 1.47 -12.53 3.80
N LYS A 122 1.07 -11.50 3.10
CA LYS A 122 -0.28 -10.94 3.13
C LYS A 122 -0.94 -10.99 1.76
N LEU A 123 -2.19 -11.40 1.75
CA LEU A 123 -3.03 -11.40 0.55
C LEU A 123 -4.47 -11.07 0.95
N GLY A 124 -5.19 -10.33 0.12
CA GLY A 124 -6.58 -10.03 0.43
C GLY A 124 -7.31 -9.24 -0.62
N VAL A 125 -8.33 -8.54 -0.17
CA VAL A 125 -9.14 -7.63 -0.97
C VAL A 125 -9.21 -6.28 -0.26
N GLN A 126 -9.25 -5.20 -1.03
CA GLN A 126 -9.29 -3.85 -0.49
C GLN A 126 -10.22 -2.98 -1.33
N PRO A 127 -11.49 -2.86 -0.93
CA PRO A 127 -12.33 -1.80 -1.43
C PRO A 127 -11.80 -0.44 -0.98
N GLY A 128 -11.80 0.53 -1.89
CA GLY A 128 -11.42 1.91 -1.68
C GLY A 128 -12.56 2.84 -2.03
N PHE A 129 -12.79 3.83 -1.19
CA PHE A 129 -13.82 4.85 -1.38
C PHE A 129 -13.13 6.19 -1.62
N CYS A 130 -13.36 6.78 -2.79
CA CYS A 130 -12.81 8.08 -3.13
C CYS A 130 -13.57 9.17 -2.34
N VAL A 131 -12.84 9.88 -1.48
CA VAL A 131 -13.40 10.94 -0.63
C VAL A 131 -13.07 12.35 -1.16
N ASP A 132 -12.05 12.46 -2.02
CA ASP A 132 -11.70 13.71 -2.69
C ASP A 132 -11.26 13.41 -4.13
N LYS A 133 -11.90 14.05 -5.08
CA LYS A 133 -11.76 13.80 -6.52
C LYS A 133 -11.01 14.93 -7.26
N ASP A 134 -10.65 16.02 -6.58
CA ASP A 134 -9.98 17.19 -7.17
C ASP A 134 -10.66 17.68 -8.48
N GLY A 135 -12.01 17.62 -8.52
CA GLY A 135 -12.81 18.03 -9.69
C GLY A 135 -12.75 17.09 -10.90
N THR A 136 -12.26 15.85 -10.72
CA THR A 136 -12.20 14.83 -11.79
C THR A 136 -13.37 13.86 -11.75
N ASP A 137 -13.66 13.18 -12.89
CA ASP A 137 -14.65 12.11 -13.01
C ASP A 137 -14.13 10.75 -12.50
N ALA A 138 -13.30 10.77 -11.44
CA ALA A 138 -12.83 9.55 -10.81
C ALA A 138 -13.98 8.75 -10.19
N LYS A 139 -13.94 7.43 -10.33
CA LYS A 139 -14.94 6.55 -9.72
C LYS A 139 -14.93 6.66 -8.21
N GLY A 140 -16.12 6.66 -7.64
CA GLY A 140 -16.32 6.75 -6.19
C GLY A 140 -15.85 5.51 -5.44
N VAL A 141 -15.80 4.36 -6.11
CA VAL A 141 -15.39 3.06 -5.51
C VAL A 141 -14.34 2.41 -6.40
N ASP A 142 -13.28 1.96 -5.78
CA ASP A 142 -12.20 1.19 -6.37
C ASP A 142 -12.05 -0.15 -5.63
N LEU A 143 -11.63 -1.19 -6.34
CA LEU A 143 -11.32 -2.50 -5.75
C LEU A 143 -9.91 -2.87 -6.12
N SER A 144 -9.11 -3.25 -5.14
CA SER A 144 -7.76 -3.74 -5.35
C SER A 144 -7.51 -5.07 -4.63
N ILE A 145 -6.49 -5.77 -5.10
CA ILE A 145 -5.98 -7.00 -4.49
C ILE A 145 -4.61 -6.65 -3.91
N PRO A 146 -4.50 -6.44 -2.58
CA PRO A 146 -3.23 -6.26 -1.90
C PRO A 146 -2.46 -7.58 -1.80
N VAL A 147 -1.19 -7.53 -2.14
CA VAL A 147 -0.19 -8.58 -1.90
C VAL A 147 0.99 -7.94 -1.20
N GLY A 148 1.46 -8.51 -0.12
CA GLY A 148 2.51 -7.88 0.66
C GLY A 148 3.26 -8.78 1.61
N LEU A 149 4.21 -8.16 2.28
CA LEU A 149 4.99 -8.76 3.36
C LEU A 149 4.97 -7.80 4.55
N SER A 150 4.91 -8.34 5.74
CA SER A 150 5.14 -7.55 6.96
C SER A 150 6.13 -8.24 7.86
N TYR A 151 6.93 -7.43 8.52
CA TYR A 151 7.84 -7.89 9.54
C TYR A 151 7.52 -7.20 10.87
N GLU A 152 7.30 -8.01 11.88
CA GLU A 152 7.03 -7.58 13.24
C GLU A 152 8.22 -7.87 14.13
N TYR A 153 8.69 -6.83 14.81
CA TYR A 153 9.70 -6.95 15.87
C TYR A 153 9.13 -6.36 17.16
N LYS A 154 8.94 -7.22 18.15
CA LYS A 154 8.15 -6.89 19.35
C LYS A 154 6.75 -6.46 18.92
N ASN A 155 6.41 -5.19 19.08
CA ASN A 155 5.09 -4.65 18.70
C ASN A 155 5.19 -3.69 17.49
N VAL A 156 6.40 -3.47 16.96
CA VAL A 156 6.61 -2.60 15.79
C VAL A 156 6.49 -3.43 14.53
N VAL A 157 5.63 -3.00 13.61
CA VAL A 157 5.37 -3.70 12.35
C VAL A 157 5.77 -2.81 11.19
N LEU A 158 6.72 -3.29 10.38
CA LEU A 158 6.99 -2.74 9.05
C LEU A 158 6.21 -3.56 8.03
N ASP A 159 5.40 -2.90 7.22
CA ASP A 159 4.53 -3.53 6.23
C ASP A 159 4.79 -2.92 4.85
N GLY A 160 5.06 -3.77 3.87
CA GLY A 160 5.20 -3.41 2.48
C GLY A 160 4.17 -4.17 1.65
N ARG A 161 3.32 -3.45 0.93
CA ARG A 161 2.29 -4.07 0.09
C ARG A 161 2.17 -3.41 -1.27
N TYR A 162 1.79 -4.20 -2.24
CA TYR A 162 1.42 -3.74 -3.57
C TYR A 162 -0.06 -4.01 -3.79
N ASN A 163 -0.81 -2.97 -4.09
CA ASN A 163 -2.25 -3.02 -4.31
C ASN A 163 -2.50 -3.03 -5.82
N PHE A 164 -2.91 -4.18 -6.35
CA PHE A 164 -3.27 -4.35 -7.75
C PHE A 164 -4.71 -3.87 -7.95
N GLY A 165 -4.93 -2.76 -8.64
CA GLY A 165 -6.27 -2.31 -9.00
C GLY A 165 -6.96 -3.30 -9.94
N VAL A 166 -8.14 -3.72 -9.57
CA VAL A 166 -8.98 -4.64 -10.37
C VAL A 166 -10.00 -3.85 -11.18
N THR A 167 -10.56 -2.82 -10.58
CA THR A 167 -11.54 -1.93 -11.21
C THR A 167 -10.86 -0.81 -11.98
N LYS A 168 -11.57 -0.25 -12.96
CA LYS A 168 -11.13 0.94 -13.70
C LYS A 168 -11.24 2.17 -12.79
N ALA A 169 -10.20 3.00 -12.80
CA ALA A 169 -10.15 4.22 -11.98
C ALA A 169 -11.08 5.33 -12.50
N PHE A 170 -11.39 5.34 -13.81
CA PHE A 170 -12.23 6.32 -14.47
C PHE A 170 -13.37 5.63 -15.24
N ASP A 171 -14.41 6.36 -15.54
CA ASP A 171 -15.51 5.87 -16.39
C ASP A 171 -15.09 5.75 -17.85
N THR A 172 -14.15 6.57 -18.28
CA THR A 172 -13.60 6.57 -19.64
C THR A 172 -12.16 6.04 -19.61
N GLY A 173 -11.88 4.92 -20.31
CA GLY A 173 -10.55 4.29 -20.38
C GLY A 173 -10.41 3.02 -19.56
N ASP A 174 -9.24 2.39 -19.65
CA ASP A 174 -8.92 1.12 -18.97
C ASP A 174 -7.89 1.28 -17.84
N ALA A 175 -7.53 2.53 -17.49
CA ALA A 175 -6.57 2.83 -16.44
C ALA A 175 -7.01 2.27 -15.09
N LYS A 176 -6.10 1.58 -14.40
CA LYS A 176 -6.30 1.00 -13.07
C LYS A 176 -5.33 1.60 -12.08
N ASN A 177 -5.74 1.73 -10.84
CA ASN A 177 -4.87 2.16 -9.75
C ASN A 177 -3.85 1.06 -9.43
N SER A 178 -2.59 1.44 -9.36
CA SER A 178 -1.49 0.57 -8.97
C SER A 178 -0.71 1.29 -7.87
N VAL A 179 -0.74 0.75 -6.65
CA VAL A 179 -0.21 1.47 -5.49
C VAL A 179 0.76 0.57 -4.73
N PHE A 180 2.01 1.02 -4.66
CA PHE A 180 2.98 0.46 -3.71
C PHE A 180 2.92 1.25 -2.41
N GLN A 181 2.81 0.56 -1.28
CA GLN A 181 2.64 1.15 0.04
C GLN A 181 3.65 0.57 1.01
N ILE A 182 4.30 1.45 1.79
CA ILE A 182 5.15 1.07 2.92
C ILE A 182 4.61 1.78 4.14
N THR A 183 4.31 1.03 5.20
CA THR A 183 3.80 1.57 6.45
C THR A 183 4.56 1.03 7.66
N LEU A 184 4.64 1.86 8.68
CA LEU A 184 5.12 1.51 10.01
C LEU A 184 3.94 1.60 10.96
N GLY A 185 3.71 0.54 11.71
CA GLY A 185 2.65 0.47 12.71
C GLY A 185 3.15 -0.02 14.04
N TYR A 186 2.32 0.13 15.05
CA TYR A 186 2.55 -0.42 16.38
C TYR A 186 1.32 -1.25 16.79
N LYS A 187 1.53 -2.50 17.20
CA LYS A 187 0.48 -3.42 17.63
C LYS A 187 0.22 -3.31 19.12
N PHE A 188 -1.04 -3.16 19.48
CA PHE A 188 -1.54 -3.22 20.85
C PHE A 188 -2.47 -4.43 20.96
N ASP A 189 -2.17 -5.36 21.83
CA ASP A 189 -3.08 -6.45 22.18
C ASP A 189 -4.22 -5.91 23.02
N LEU A 190 -5.46 -6.34 22.72
CA LEU A 190 -6.70 -5.89 23.35
C LEU A 190 -7.22 -6.92 24.33
#